data_86a0ae0badf56fd6e9e20f49fa575f4d
#
_entry.id   86a0ae0badf56fd6e9e20f49fa575f4d
#
_cell.length_a   1.000
_cell.length_b   1.000
_cell.length_c   1.000
_cell.angle_alpha   90.00
_cell.angle_beta   90.00
_cell.angle_gamma   90.00
#
_symmetry.space_group_name_H-M   'P 1'
#
loop_
_entity.id
_entity.type
_entity.pdbx_description
1 polymer ?
#
loop_
_entity_poly.entity_id
_entity_poly.type
_entity_poly.pdbx_seq_one_letter_code
_entity_poly.pdbx_strand_id
1 'polypeptide(L)'
;IEAQRDSGIDPARIILAGFSQGGAVVLHTAFLRWHGPLGGVLALSTYAPTFSTEVQLPSSKQHLPVLCLHGRNDDVVLPAMGRAAHDYLQAQSVPVTWKDYPMSHEVLTEEIRDIALWLQSTLA
;
A
#
# COMPACT_ATOMS: atom_id res chain seq x y z
N ILE A 1 9.86 -8.56 -8.01
CA ILE A 1 10.45 -7.26 -8.40
C ILE A 1 11.73 -7.49 -9.24
N GLU A 2 12.63 -8.32 -8.75
CA GLU A 2 13.91 -8.55 -9.45
C GLU A 2 13.72 -9.17 -10.84
N ALA A 3 12.78 -10.10 -10.98
CA ALA A 3 12.50 -10.72 -12.28
C ALA A 3 11.99 -9.70 -13.29
N GLN A 4 11.13 -8.77 -12.89
CA GLN A 4 10.63 -7.71 -13.75
C GLN A 4 11.74 -6.75 -14.13
N ARG A 5 12.58 -6.35 -13.18
CA ARG A 5 13.74 -5.49 -13.43
C ARG A 5 14.69 -6.14 -14.42
N ASP A 6 14.98 -7.43 -14.22
CA ASP A 6 15.91 -8.16 -15.08
C ASP A 6 15.37 -8.36 -16.50
N SER A 7 14.03 -8.32 -16.66
CA SER A 7 13.39 -8.37 -17.99
C SER A 7 13.30 -7.00 -18.68
N GLY A 8 13.82 -5.95 -18.06
CA GLY A 8 13.89 -4.60 -18.63
C GLY A 8 12.84 -3.62 -18.15
N ILE A 9 12.03 -3.98 -17.13
CA ILE A 9 11.06 -3.06 -16.53
C ILE A 9 11.76 -2.20 -15.48
N ASP A 10 11.61 -0.88 -15.61
CA ASP A 10 12.11 0.05 -14.59
C ASP A 10 11.36 -0.17 -13.27
N PRO A 11 12.04 -0.50 -12.16
CA PRO A 11 11.38 -0.66 -10.88
C PRO A 11 10.52 0.54 -10.44
N ALA A 12 10.88 1.75 -10.86
CA ALA A 12 10.07 2.94 -10.57
C ALA A 12 8.69 2.90 -11.25
N ARG A 13 8.43 1.95 -12.12
CA ARG A 13 7.12 1.73 -12.76
C ARG A 13 6.41 0.48 -12.24
N ILE A 14 6.93 -0.15 -11.20
CA ILE A 14 6.33 -1.33 -10.58
C ILE A 14 5.46 -0.89 -9.41
N ILE A 15 4.19 -1.29 -9.46
CA ILE A 15 3.25 -1.11 -8.34
C ILE A 15 3.11 -2.47 -7.65
N LEU A 16 3.33 -2.49 -6.34
CA LEU A 16 3.02 -3.66 -5.54
C LEU A 16 1.59 -3.53 -5.00
N ALA A 17 0.79 -4.55 -5.21
CA ALA A 17 -0.60 -4.54 -4.75
C ALA A 17 -0.89 -5.81 -3.96
N GLY A 18 -1.69 -5.69 -2.91
CA GLY A 18 -2.10 -6.83 -2.11
C GLY A 18 -3.40 -6.60 -1.36
N PHE A 19 -4.19 -7.66 -1.25
CA PHE A 19 -5.46 -7.68 -0.54
C PHE A 19 -5.30 -8.53 0.73
N SER A 20 -5.82 -8.02 1.86
CA SER A 20 -5.84 -8.73 3.13
C SER A 20 -4.41 -9.15 3.54
N GLN A 21 -4.16 -10.42 3.78
CA GLN A 21 -2.84 -10.93 4.17
C GLN A 21 -1.77 -10.63 3.09
N GLY A 22 -2.15 -10.66 1.80
CA GLY A 22 -1.27 -10.28 0.71
C GLY A 22 -0.82 -8.82 0.81
N GLY A 23 -1.69 -7.94 1.29
CA GLY A 23 -1.34 -6.55 1.53
C GLY A 23 -0.31 -6.38 2.66
N ALA A 24 -0.41 -7.20 3.71
CA ALA A 24 0.58 -7.18 4.79
C ALA A 24 1.97 -7.59 4.26
N VAL A 25 2.03 -8.58 3.39
CA VAL A 25 3.28 -9.00 2.73
C VAL A 25 3.83 -7.88 1.85
N VAL A 26 2.97 -7.23 1.08
CA VAL A 26 3.36 -6.14 0.17
C VAL A 26 3.92 -4.95 0.96
N LEU A 27 3.26 -4.54 2.03
CA LEU A 27 3.72 -3.43 2.87
C LEU A 27 5.08 -3.75 3.53
N HIS A 28 5.23 -4.95 4.04
CA HIS A 28 6.50 -5.40 4.62
C HIS A 28 7.61 -5.38 3.57
N THR A 29 7.34 -5.92 2.38
CA THR A 29 8.32 -5.99 1.29
C THR A 29 8.73 -4.60 0.84
N ALA A 30 7.76 -3.73 0.54
CA ALA A 30 8.02 -2.41 -0.02
C ALA A 30 8.81 -1.51 0.94
N PHE A 31 8.52 -1.57 2.23
CA PHE A 31 9.07 -0.63 3.20
C PHE A 31 10.20 -1.18 4.05
N LEU A 32 10.25 -2.49 4.26
CA LEU A 32 11.22 -3.08 5.19
C LEU A 32 12.24 -4.01 4.53
N ARG A 33 12.01 -4.44 3.29
CA ARG A 33 12.87 -5.43 2.63
C ARG A 33 13.47 -4.96 1.30
N TRP A 34 12.70 -4.28 0.47
CA TRP A 34 13.17 -3.82 -0.83
C TRP A 34 13.88 -2.47 -0.69
N HIS A 35 15.12 -2.38 -1.17
CA HIS A 35 15.94 -1.17 -1.03
C HIS A 35 15.97 -0.31 -2.30
N GLY A 36 15.43 -0.81 -3.40
CA GLY A 36 15.38 -0.08 -4.67
C GLY A 36 14.13 0.79 -4.80
N PRO A 37 13.98 1.47 -5.96
CA PRO A 37 12.78 2.26 -6.25
C PRO A 37 11.58 1.38 -6.55
N LEU A 38 10.40 1.94 -6.35
CA LEU A 38 9.09 1.38 -6.76
C LEU A 38 8.22 2.53 -7.23
N GLY A 39 7.19 2.21 -8.01
CA GLY A 39 6.23 3.22 -8.49
C GLY A 39 5.14 3.54 -7.48
N GLY A 40 4.77 2.60 -6.63
CA GLY A 40 3.73 2.79 -5.63
C GLY A 40 3.33 1.49 -4.96
N VAL A 41 2.48 1.60 -3.95
CA VAL A 41 1.93 0.47 -3.20
C VAL A 41 0.42 0.63 -3.09
N LEU A 42 -0.31 -0.43 -3.40
CA LEU A 42 -1.75 -0.50 -3.28
C LEU A 42 -2.10 -1.50 -2.18
N ALA A 43 -2.60 -0.99 -1.07
CA ALA A 43 -2.91 -1.79 0.12
C ALA A 43 -4.44 -1.88 0.29
N LEU A 44 -5.01 -3.06 0.04
CA LEU A 44 -6.44 -3.28 0.01
C LEU A 44 -6.89 -4.12 1.20
N SER A 45 -7.76 -3.57 2.04
CA SER A 45 -8.39 -4.28 3.17
C SER A 45 -7.36 -5.04 4.00
N THR A 46 -6.28 -4.34 4.38
CA THR A 46 -5.09 -4.97 4.94
C THR A 46 -4.58 -4.27 6.20
N TYR A 47 -3.47 -4.73 6.70
CA TYR A 47 -2.82 -4.30 7.94
C TYR A 47 -1.31 -4.47 7.80
N ALA A 48 -0.57 -3.92 8.75
CA ALA A 48 0.90 -3.98 8.70
C ALA A 48 1.46 -4.37 10.07
N PRO A 49 1.47 -5.67 10.41
CA PRO A 49 1.85 -6.12 11.75
C PRO A 49 3.33 -5.90 12.08
N THR A 50 4.17 -5.66 11.07
CA THR A 50 5.61 -5.45 11.26
C THR A 50 5.98 -3.96 11.35
N PHE A 51 5.03 -3.05 11.15
CA PHE A 51 5.26 -1.63 11.37
C PHE A 51 5.24 -1.33 12.87
N SER A 52 6.24 -0.64 13.35
CA SER A 52 6.40 -0.31 14.76
C SER A 52 7.02 1.07 14.91
N THR A 53 6.66 1.77 15.97
CA THR A 53 7.24 3.09 16.27
C THR A 53 8.75 3.03 16.51
N GLU A 54 9.29 1.84 16.77
CA GLU A 54 10.73 1.63 16.93
C GLU A 54 11.46 1.52 15.59
N VAL A 55 10.72 1.33 14.49
CA VAL A 55 11.28 1.19 13.14
C VAL A 55 11.22 2.53 12.43
N GLN A 56 12.40 3.03 12.02
CA GLN A 56 12.51 4.24 11.20
C GLN A 56 12.69 3.84 9.74
N LEU A 57 11.85 4.37 8.85
CA LEU A 57 11.98 4.13 7.43
C LEU A 57 13.08 5.02 6.84
N PRO A 58 13.86 4.51 5.86
CA PRO A 58 14.84 5.35 5.17
C PRO A 58 14.15 6.48 4.40
N SER A 59 14.84 7.62 4.26
CA SER A 59 14.29 8.81 3.60
C SER A 59 13.87 8.55 2.14
N SER A 60 14.48 7.57 1.48
CA SER A 60 14.11 7.19 0.11
C SER A 60 12.65 6.71 0.00
N LYS A 61 12.07 6.22 1.09
CA LYS A 61 10.66 5.78 1.11
C LYS A 61 9.67 6.93 1.16
N GLN A 62 10.10 8.15 1.46
CA GLN A 62 9.25 9.33 1.49
C GLN A 62 8.74 9.75 0.11
N HIS A 63 9.23 9.13 -0.96
CA HIS A 63 8.80 9.36 -2.34
C HIS A 63 7.90 8.25 -2.88
N LEU A 64 7.61 7.22 -2.08
CA LEU A 64 6.84 6.06 -2.51
C LEU A 64 5.36 6.27 -2.18
N PRO A 65 4.50 6.53 -3.20
CA PRO A 65 3.07 6.77 -2.93
C PRO A 65 2.35 5.48 -2.55
N VAL A 66 1.44 5.58 -1.59
CA VAL A 66 0.65 4.45 -1.09
C VAL A 66 -0.82 4.83 -1.12
N LEU A 67 -1.66 3.93 -1.63
CA LEU A 67 -3.10 4.03 -1.55
C LEU A 67 -3.63 2.92 -0.65
N CYS A 68 -4.24 3.31 0.47
CA CYS A 68 -4.86 2.39 1.43
C CYS A 68 -6.38 2.47 1.29
N LEU A 69 -6.99 1.37 0.90
CA LEU A 69 -8.45 1.27 0.73
C LEU A 69 -9.01 0.22 1.68
N HIS A 70 -10.16 0.52 2.32
CA HIS A 70 -10.69 -0.35 3.36
C HIS A 70 -12.21 -0.27 3.43
N GLY A 71 -12.85 -1.39 3.78
CA GLY A 71 -14.29 -1.42 4.07
C GLY A 71 -14.57 -0.93 5.48
N ARG A 72 -15.53 0.00 5.62
CA ARG A 72 -15.94 0.50 6.94
C ARG A 72 -16.54 -0.57 7.83
N ASN A 73 -17.11 -1.62 7.21
CA ASN A 73 -17.79 -2.72 7.90
C ASN A 73 -16.97 -4.02 7.86
N ASP A 74 -15.66 -3.93 7.60
CA ASP A 74 -14.79 -5.10 7.55
C ASP A 74 -14.64 -5.69 8.95
N ASP A 75 -15.06 -6.94 9.12
CA ASP A 75 -14.98 -7.68 10.38
C ASP A 75 -13.88 -8.73 10.38
N VAL A 76 -13.17 -8.90 9.27
CA VAL A 76 -12.02 -9.80 9.14
C VAL A 76 -10.73 -9.07 9.46
N VAL A 77 -10.48 -7.97 8.74
CA VAL A 77 -9.43 -7.00 9.07
C VAL A 77 -10.12 -5.72 9.49
N LEU A 78 -10.12 -5.44 10.78
CA LEU A 78 -10.81 -4.26 11.30
C LEU A 78 -10.24 -2.97 10.68
N PRO A 79 -11.09 -1.98 10.37
CA PRO A 79 -10.61 -0.71 9.80
C PRO A 79 -9.52 -0.05 10.64
N ALA A 80 -9.57 -0.19 11.97
CA ALA A 80 -8.55 0.35 12.87
C ALA A 80 -7.16 -0.25 12.59
N MET A 81 -7.09 -1.51 12.17
CA MET A 81 -5.83 -2.17 11.85
C MET A 81 -5.22 -1.59 10.57
N GLY A 82 -6.05 -1.35 9.56
CA GLY A 82 -5.62 -0.70 8.32
C GLY A 82 -5.25 0.76 8.56
N ARG A 83 -6.02 1.45 9.38
CA ARG A 83 -5.77 2.84 9.72
C ARG A 83 -4.44 3.00 10.48
N ALA A 84 -4.10 2.04 11.33
CA ALA A 84 -2.82 2.05 12.05
C ALA A 84 -1.64 1.99 11.07
N ALA A 85 -1.75 1.20 10.00
CA ALA A 85 -0.74 1.14 8.95
C ALA A 85 -0.62 2.49 8.23
N HIS A 86 -1.74 3.10 7.88
CA HIS A 86 -1.78 4.43 7.27
C HIS A 86 -1.11 5.46 8.18
N ASP A 87 -1.48 5.48 9.46
CA ASP A 87 -0.99 6.49 10.40
C ASP A 87 0.51 6.35 10.63
N TYR A 88 1.02 5.12 10.68
CA TYR A 88 2.46 4.88 10.76
C TYR A 88 3.20 5.46 9.55
N LEU A 89 2.71 5.18 8.34
CA LEU A 89 3.32 5.67 7.11
C LEU A 89 3.27 7.20 7.05
N GLN A 90 2.14 7.79 7.44
CA GLN A 90 2.00 9.24 7.47
C GLN A 90 2.99 9.88 8.46
N ALA A 91 3.18 9.27 9.62
CA ALA A 91 4.16 9.73 10.61
C ALA A 91 5.60 9.62 10.11
N GLN A 92 5.87 8.72 9.17
CA GLN A 92 7.17 8.55 8.52
C GLN A 92 7.32 9.43 7.26
N SER A 93 6.40 10.35 7.02
CA SER A 93 6.39 11.29 5.88
C SER A 93 6.25 10.59 4.52
N VAL A 94 5.63 9.42 4.49
CA VAL A 94 5.29 8.71 3.25
C VAL A 94 3.99 9.32 2.70
N PRO A 95 3.89 9.58 1.38
CA PRO A 95 2.67 10.11 0.77
C PRO A 95 1.59 9.02 0.68
N VAL A 96 0.83 8.85 1.75
CA VAL A 96 -0.20 7.82 1.88
C VAL A 96 -1.59 8.45 1.84
N THR A 97 -2.50 7.85 1.06
CA THR A 97 -3.89 8.24 0.96
C THR A 97 -4.77 7.14 1.54
N TRP A 98 -5.75 7.53 2.34
CA TRP A 98 -6.75 6.62 2.89
C TRP A 98 -8.10 6.90 2.27
N LYS A 99 -8.80 5.81 1.86
CA LYS A 99 -10.19 5.91 1.47
C LYS A 99 -10.93 4.68 1.95
N ASP A 100 -12.15 4.87 2.47
CA ASP A 100 -12.98 3.75 2.90
C ASP A 100 -14.31 3.73 2.16
N TYR A 101 -14.99 2.58 2.24
CA TYR A 101 -16.23 2.30 1.48
C TYR A 101 -17.24 1.60 2.37
N PRO A 102 -18.56 1.74 2.05
CA PRO A 102 -19.60 1.02 2.76
C PRO A 102 -19.63 -0.45 2.32
N MET A 103 -18.60 -1.19 2.70
CA MET A 103 -18.41 -2.60 2.33
C MET A 103 -17.75 -3.34 3.48
N SER A 104 -17.85 -4.68 3.44
CA SER A 104 -17.16 -5.59 4.35
C SER A 104 -15.77 -5.93 3.82
N HIS A 105 -15.27 -7.13 4.09
CA HIS A 105 -13.98 -7.60 3.60
C HIS A 105 -14.12 -8.09 2.15
N GLU A 106 -14.22 -7.15 1.23
CA GLU A 106 -14.52 -7.39 -0.18
C GLU A 106 -13.98 -6.27 -1.05
N VAL A 107 -14.26 -6.32 -2.35
CA VAL A 107 -13.89 -5.27 -3.31
C VAL A 107 -15.15 -4.80 -4.03
N LEU A 108 -15.43 -3.49 -3.97
CA LEU A 108 -16.54 -2.86 -4.68
C LEU A 108 -16.10 -2.31 -6.03
N THR A 109 -17.07 -2.17 -6.95
CA THR A 109 -16.84 -1.55 -8.26
C THR A 109 -16.32 -0.11 -8.13
N GLU A 110 -16.83 0.64 -7.17
CA GLU A 110 -16.36 2.01 -6.90
C GLU A 110 -14.88 2.02 -6.51
N GLU A 111 -14.47 1.06 -5.69
CA GLU A 111 -13.07 0.90 -5.29
C GLU A 111 -12.19 0.60 -6.50
N ILE A 112 -12.62 -0.27 -7.39
CA ILE A 112 -11.88 -0.61 -8.62
C ILE A 112 -11.69 0.63 -9.49
N ARG A 113 -12.72 1.48 -9.58
CA ARG A 113 -12.63 2.74 -10.33
C ARG A 113 -11.59 3.68 -9.73
N ASP A 114 -11.59 3.81 -8.41
CA ASP A 114 -10.62 4.65 -7.71
C ASP A 114 -9.19 4.13 -7.87
N ILE A 115 -9.01 2.81 -7.85
CA ILE A 115 -7.72 2.17 -8.13
C ILE A 115 -7.24 2.53 -9.53
N ALA A 116 -8.11 2.43 -10.54
CA ALA A 116 -7.76 2.73 -11.92
C ALA A 116 -7.30 4.19 -12.07
N LEU A 117 -8.02 5.13 -11.46
CA LEU A 117 -7.66 6.55 -11.47
C LEU A 117 -6.32 6.81 -10.80
N TRP A 118 -6.09 6.16 -9.65
CA TRP A 118 -4.82 6.30 -8.92
C TRP A 118 -3.64 5.74 -9.73
N LEU A 119 -3.82 4.59 -10.38
CA LEU A 119 -2.78 3.99 -11.22
C LEU A 119 -2.43 4.90 -12.40
N GLN A 120 -3.43 5.47 -13.07
CA GLN A 120 -3.23 6.41 -14.17
C GLN A 120 -2.43 7.63 -13.73
N SER A 121 -2.77 8.19 -12.58
CA SER A 121 -2.08 9.36 -12.03
C SER A 121 -0.66 9.03 -11.59
N THR A 122 -0.48 7.88 -10.94
CA THR A 122 0.80 7.50 -10.33
C THR A 122 1.84 7.09 -11.39
N LEU A 123 1.40 6.46 -12.49
CA LEU A 123 2.27 5.99 -13.55
C LEU A 123 2.38 6.96 -14.74
N ALA A 124 1.71 8.09 -14.66
CA ALA A 124 1.73 9.10 -15.73
C ALA A 124 3.12 9.72 -15.93
#